data_7ffa8269cfff7d455c1c88a70b017513
#
_entry.id   7ffa8269cfff7d455c1c88a70b017513
#
_cell.length_a   1.000
_cell.length_b   1.000
_cell.length_c   1.000
_cell.angle_alpha   90.00
_cell.angle_beta   90.00
_cell.angle_gamma   90.00
#
_symmetry.space_group_name_H-M   'P 1'
#
loop_
_entity.id
_entity.type
_entity.pdbx_description
1 polymer ?
#
loop_
_entity_poly.entity_id
_entity_poly.type
_entity_poly.pdbx_seq_one_letter_code
_entity_poly.pdbx_strand_id
1 'polypeptide(L)'
;AEITGADAIHPGYGFLSESAYLAEVCEACHIRFIGPDPNVIRLMGDKARARRAMKKAGVPILPGSDGPVADEKMAMAIAEDLGYPVMIKATNGGGGRGLRVVSSEQEFTQAFTMARREAETAFGVGEVYLEKFIEEPRHIEFQVLADQYGATVHLGERECSIQRRHQKLIEESPSVAITPRLRKKMGKIVVDAAKAVSYCNAGTFEFLLDKEGRYYFLEANTRLQVEHPVTEMVTGLDIVKQQIRIAVGDHLGFKQSDIQMQ
;
A
#
# COMPACT_ATOMS: atom_id res chain seq x y z
N ALA A 1 18.20 0.26 22.92
CA ALA A 1 19.21 0.96 22.12
C ALA A 1 20.18 1.76 23.02
N GLU A 2 19.72 2.68 23.84
CA GLU A 2 20.59 3.53 24.69
C GLU A 2 21.53 2.71 25.59
N ILE A 3 20.99 1.69 26.29
CA ILE A 3 21.80 0.83 27.21
C ILE A 3 22.89 0.06 26.45
N THR A 4 22.64 -0.30 25.19
CA THR A 4 23.58 -1.07 24.37
C THR A 4 24.47 -0.20 23.49
N GLY A 5 24.26 1.12 23.47
CA GLY A 5 24.99 2.05 22.61
C GLY A 5 24.70 1.80 21.11
N ALA A 6 23.47 1.39 20.75
CA ALA A 6 23.11 1.15 19.37
C ALA A 6 22.91 2.46 18.61
N ASP A 7 23.51 2.59 17.43
CA ASP A 7 23.41 3.78 16.57
C ASP A 7 22.13 3.82 15.76
N ALA A 8 21.50 2.67 15.53
CA ALA A 8 20.32 2.54 14.69
C ALA A 8 19.35 1.45 15.18
N ILE A 9 18.09 1.56 14.77
CA ILE A 9 17.05 0.53 14.96
C ILE A 9 16.51 0.13 13.61
N HIS A 10 16.63 -1.16 13.29
CA HIS A 10 15.90 -1.77 12.17
C HIS A 10 14.58 -2.33 12.73
N PRO A 11 13.40 -1.80 12.29
CA PRO A 11 12.13 -2.19 12.90
C PRO A 11 11.61 -3.55 12.41
N GLY A 12 12.27 -4.16 11.41
CA GLY A 12 11.81 -5.38 10.78
C GLY A 12 10.47 -5.18 10.04
N TYR A 13 9.56 -6.13 10.24
CA TYR A 13 8.18 -6.07 9.76
C TYR A 13 7.21 -6.43 10.91
N GLY A 14 6.00 -5.89 10.88
CA GLY A 14 5.03 -6.04 11.98
C GLY A 14 5.31 -5.12 13.18
N PHE A 15 4.55 -5.27 14.26
CA PHE A 15 4.63 -4.45 15.47
C PHE A 15 4.74 -2.94 15.20
N LEU A 16 5.89 -2.36 15.50
CA LEU A 16 6.16 -0.92 15.41
C LEU A 16 6.85 -0.49 14.10
N SER A 17 6.96 -1.37 13.12
CA SER A 17 7.67 -1.07 11.87
C SER A 17 7.04 0.07 11.05
N GLU A 18 5.74 0.33 11.24
CA GLU A 18 5.00 1.43 10.63
C GLU A 18 4.52 2.46 11.68
N SER A 19 5.23 2.54 12.80
CA SER A 19 4.96 3.52 13.85
C SER A 19 5.74 4.80 13.60
N ALA A 20 5.05 5.85 13.14
CA ALA A 20 5.63 7.17 13.02
C ALA A 20 6.14 7.70 14.38
N TYR A 21 5.45 7.35 15.47
CA TYR A 21 5.86 7.73 16.82
C TYR A 21 7.22 7.11 17.21
N LEU A 22 7.44 5.80 16.90
CA LEU A 22 8.75 5.20 17.16
C LEU A 22 9.84 5.88 16.34
N ALA A 23 9.59 6.19 15.08
CA ALA A 23 10.56 6.88 14.24
C ALA A 23 10.92 8.27 14.82
N GLU A 24 9.94 9.04 15.31
CA GLU A 24 10.17 10.32 15.99
C GLU A 24 10.93 10.18 17.29
N VAL A 25 10.64 9.16 18.09
CA VAL A 25 11.39 8.89 19.33
C VAL A 25 12.84 8.55 18.99
N CYS A 26 13.08 7.76 17.95
CA CYS A 26 14.45 7.47 17.49
C CYS A 26 15.19 8.76 17.11
N GLU A 27 14.55 9.65 16.33
CA GLU A 27 15.15 10.94 15.95
C GLU A 27 15.47 11.80 17.17
N ALA A 28 14.55 11.90 18.13
CA ALA A 28 14.74 12.67 19.36
C ALA A 28 15.86 12.12 20.24
N CYS A 29 16.12 10.82 20.19
CA CYS A 29 17.22 10.14 20.91
C CYS A 29 18.51 10.06 20.09
N HIS A 30 18.61 10.69 18.94
CA HIS A 30 19.74 10.59 18.00
C HIS A 30 20.06 9.15 17.57
N ILE A 31 19.06 8.27 17.55
CA ILE A 31 19.16 6.90 17.07
C ILE A 31 18.56 6.88 15.66
N ARG A 32 19.27 6.31 14.69
CA ARG A 32 18.78 6.23 13.32
C ARG A 32 17.64 5.19 13.21
N PHE A 33 16.45 5.63 12.81
CA PHE A 33 15.41 4.71 12.39
C PHE A 33 15.69 4.24 10.95
N ILE A 34 15.81 2.93 10.74
CA ILE A 34 16.05 2.35 9.40
C ILE A 34 14.69 2.15 8.70
N GLY A 35 14.24 3.19 8.03
CA GLY A 35 12.93 3.26 7.39
C GLY A 35 12.67 4.65 6.81
N PRO A 36 11.42 4.90 6.36
CA PRO A 36 11.00 6.21 5.86
C PRO A 36 10.88 7.26 6.98
N ASP A 37 10.79 8.53 6.56
CA ASP A 37 10.48 9.66 7.43
C ASP A 37 9.13 9.47 8.16
N PRO A 38 9.01 9.88 9.44
CA PRO A 38 7.77 9.77 10.21
C PRO A 38 6.54 10.38 9.52
N ASN A 39 6.70 11.48 8.78
CA ASN A 39 5.59 12.11 8.06
C ASN A 39 5.13 11.24 6.89
N VAL A 40 6.04 10.55 6.22
CA VAL A 40 5.71 9.60 5.14
C VAL A 40 4.98 8.38 5.73
N ILE A 41 5.43 7.87 6.87
CA ILE A 41 4.75 6.77 7.58
C ILE A 41 3.31 7.18 7.93
N ARG A 42 3.10 8.37 8.51
CA ARG A 42 1.76 8.89 8.81
C ARG A 42 0.89 9.10 7.58
N LEU A 43 1.49 9.65 6.52
CA LEU A 43 0.77 9.93 5.27
C LEU A 43 0.26 8.64 4.64
N MET A 44 1.13 7.64 4.54
CA MET A 44 0.81 6.38 3.86
C MET A 44 0.02 5.41 4.75
N GLY A 45 0.15 5.53 6.07
CA GLY A 45 -0.64 4.75 7.03
C GLY A 45 -2.12 5.18 7.14
N ASP A 46 -2.44 6.41 6.76
CA ASP A 46 -3.83 6.89 6.67
C ASP A 46 -4.36 6.61 5.26
N LYS A 47 -5.28 5.64 5.14
CA LYS A 47 -5.81 5.19 3.84
C LYS A 47 -6.41 6.32 3.00
N ALA A 48 -7.14 7.24 3.63
CA ALA A 48 -7.77 8.35 2.91
C ALA A 48 -6.73 9.39 2.44
N ARG A 49 -5.73 9.69 3.27
CA ARG A 49 -4.64 10.59 2.91
C ARG A 49 -3.73 9.98 1.85
N ALA A 50 -3.34 8.71 1.99
CA ALA A 50 -2.55 7.96 1.02
C ALA A 50 -3.24 7.94 -0.35
N ARG A 51 -4.55 7.59 -0.39
CA ARG A 51 -5.35 7.58 -1.61
C ARG A 51 -5.36 8.95 -2.30
N ARG A 52 -5.58 10.05 -1.55
CA ARG A 52 -5.53 11.42 -2.10
C ARG A 52 -4.15 11.78 -2.63
N ALA A 53 -3.09 11.43 -1.91
CA ALA A 53 -1.71 11.67 -2.34
C ALA A 53 -1.40 10.90 -3.64
N MET A 54 -1.78 9.64 -3.72
CA MET A 54 -1.58 8.82 -4.91
C MET A 54 -2.39 9.32 -6.10
N LYS A 55 -3.67 9.70 -5.90
CA LYS A 55 -4.49 10.34 -6.96
C LYS A 55 -3.82 11.60 -7.49
N LYS A 56 -3.29 12.46 -6.61
CA LYS A 56 -2.56 13.68 -7.00
C LYS A 56 -1.27 13.37 -7.76
N ALA A 57 -0.60 12.28 -7.43
CA ALA A 57 0.60 11.80 -8.14
C ALA A 57 0.27 11.09 -9.47
N GLY A 58 -1.00 11.01 -9.89
CA GLY A 58 -1.43 10.37 -11.13
C GLY A 58 -1.51 8.84 -11.06
N VAL A 59 -1.46 8.26 -9.86
CA VAL A 59 -1.66 6.82 -9.67
C VAL A 59 -3.13 6.48 -9.80
N PRO A 60 -3.52 5.49 -10.61
CA PRO A 60 -4.89 5.02 -10.67
C PRO A 60 -5.36 4.53 -9.29
N ILE A 61 -6.50 5.03 -8.85
CA ILE A 61 -7.16 4.60 -7.61
C ILE A 61 -8.50 3.96 -7.95
N LEU A 62 -8.99 3.08 -7.08
CA LEU A 62 -10.33 2.50 -7.27
C LEU A 62 -11.37 3.63 -7.36
N PRO A 63 -12.26 3.62 -8.35
CA PRO A 63 -13.39 4.53 -8.38
C PRO A 63 -14.23 4.37 -7.11
N GLY A 64 -14.74 5.47 -6.56
CA GLY A 64 -15.51 5.43 -5.31
C GLY A 64 -15.87 6.83 -4.83
N SER A 65 -16.46 6.90 -3.65
CA SER A 65 -16.79 8.17 -3.01
C SER A 65 -15.53 8.93 -2.58
N ASP A 66 -15.57 10.26 -2.59
CA ASP A 66 -14.48 11.13 -2.14
C ASP A 66 -14.40 11.25 -0.59
N GLY A 67 -14.71 10.16 0.12
CA GLY A 67 -14.73 10.10 1.57
C GLY A 67 -16.02 9.47 2.10
N PRO A 68 -16.32 9.67 3.40
CA PRO A 68 -17.55 9.16 4.00
C PRO A 68 -18.78 9.68 3.27
N VAL A 69 -19.78 8.83 3.11
CA VAL A 69 -21.08 9.22 2.55
C VAL A 69 -22.05 9.60 3.67
N ALA A 70 -22.70 10.74 3.52
CA ALA A 70 -23.53 11.32 4.57
C ALA A 70 -24.81 10.50 4.81
N ASP A 71 -25.47 10.06 3.73
CA ASP A 71 -26.75 9.37 3.77
C ASP A 71 -26.87 8.29 2.68
N GLU A 72 -27.92 7.49 2.81
CA GLU A 72 -28.20 6.37 1.92
C GLU A 72 -28.51 6.80 0.48
N LYS A 73 -29.21 7.92 0.30
CA LYS A 73 -29.60 8.42 -1.03
C LYS A 73 -28.37 8.84 -1.83
N MET A 74 -27.43 9.54 -1.18
CA MET A 74 -26.14 9.92 -1.78
C MET A 74 -25.32 8.66 -2.10
N ALA A 75 -25.29 7.69 -1.17
CA ALA A 75 -24.57 6.44 -1.35
C ALA A 75 -25.11 5.63 -2.53
N MET A 76 -26.44 5.54 -2.68
CA MET A 76 -27.10 4.84 -3.78
C MET A 76 -26.78 5.49 -5.13
N ALA A 77 -26.86 6.81 -5.23
CA ALA A 77 -26.50 7.53 -6.47
C ALA A 77 -25.03 7.28 -6.89
N ILE A 78 -24.10 7.24 -5.91
CA ILE A 78 -22.70 6.91 -6.18
C ILE A 78 -22.58 5.46 -6.64
N ALA A 79 -23.31 4.52 -6.03
CA ALA A 79 -23.28 3.11 -6.42
C ALA A 79 -23.81 2.88 -7.84
N GLU A 80 -24.86 3.59 -8.25
CA GLU A 80 -25.39 3.59 -9.60
C GLU A 80 -24.37 4.11 -10.63
N ASP A 81 -23.69 5.24 -10.32
CA ASP A 81 -22.66 5.82 -11.18
C ASP A 81 -21.44 4.89 -11.33
N LEU A 82 -21.02 4.23 -10.24
CA LEU A 82 -19.94 3.23 -10.25
C LEU A 82 -20.33 1.95 -10.98
N GLY A 83 -21.61 1.64 -11.07
CA GLY A 83 -22.15 0.37 -11.51
C GLY A 83 -21.85 -0.76 -10.50
N TYR A 84 -22.79 -1.67 -10.33
CA TYR A 84 -22.62 -2.84 -9.46
C TYR A 84 -21.64 -3.88 -10.07
N PRO A 85 -20.98 -4.71 -9.27
CA PRO A 85 -20.98 -4.69 -7.81
C PRO A 85 -20.14 -3.54 -7.22
N VAL A 86 -20.54 -3.08 -6.02
CA VAL A 86 -19.81 -2.08 -5.23
C VAL A 86 -19.47 -2.63 -3.85
N MET A 87 -18.48 -2.04 -3.20
CA MET A 87 -18.10 -2.37 -1.83
C MET A 87 -18.35 -1.19 -0.90
N ILE A 88 -19.08 -1.43 0.18
CA ILE A 88 -19.25 -0.50 1.29
C ILE A 88 -18.19 -0.81 2.32
N LYS A 89 -17.44 0.21 2.77
CA LYS A 89 -16.33 0.07 3.71
C LYS A 89 -16.49 1.04 4.88
N ALA A 90 -16.25 0.57 6.10
CA ALA A 90 -16.12 1.44 7.26
C ALA A 90 -14.87 2.31 7.15
N THR A 91 -14.96 3.60 7.48
CA THR A 91 -13.82 4.55 7.45
C THR A 91 -12.69 4.13 8.38
N ASN A 92 -13.03 3.62 9.56
CA ASN A 92 -12.07 3.15 10.56
C ASN A 92 -11.84 1.63 10.52
N GLY A 93 -12.31 0.95 9.46
CA GLY A 93 -12.19 -0.49 9.28
C GLY A 93 -10.79 -0.96 8.90
N GLY A 94 -10.43 -2.16 9.34
CA GLY A 94 -9.17 -2.82 8.99
C GLY A 94 -9.26 -4.33 9.14
N GLY A 95 -8.33 -5.07 8.51
CA GLY A 95 -8.27 -6.52 8.64
C GLY A 95 -9.50 -7.28 8.13
N GLY A 96 -10.18 -6.75 7.11
CA GLY A 96 -11.36 -7.39 6.52
C GLY A 96 -12.68 -7.17 7.28
N ARG A 97 -12.69 -6.36 8.34
CA ARG A 97 -13.90 -6.02 9.10
C ARG A 97 -14.55 -4.74 8.57
N GLY A 98 -15.89 -4.67 8.60
CA GLY A 98 -16.64 -3.52 8.12
C GLY A 98 -16.63 -3.39 6.59
N LEU A 99 -16.50 -4.50 5.86
CA LEU A 99 -16.56 -4.59 4.42
C LEU A 99 -17.82 -5.35 4.00
N ARG A 100 -18.56 -4.81 3.02
CA ARG A 100 -19.75 -5.46 2.49
C ARG A 100 -19.86 -5.26 0.99
N VAL A 101 -19.87 -6.36 0.24
CA VAL A 101 -20.11 -6.34 -1.21
C VAL A 101 -21.61 -6.26 -1.46
N VAL A 102 -22.00 -5.43 -2.40
CA VAL A 102 -23.39 -5.23 -2.85
C VAL A 102 -23.44 -5.49 -4.35
N SER A 103 -24.19 -6.49 -4.76
CA SER A 103 -24.21 -6.95 -6.15
C SER A 103 -25.31 -6.30 -6.97
N SER A 104 -26.32 -5.71 -6.34
CA SER A 104 -27.46 -5.09 -7.01
C SER A 104 -28.07 -3.94 -6.20
N GLU A 105 -28.83 -3.08 -6.88
CA GLU A 105 -29.58 -1.98 -6.26
C GLU A 105 -30.56 -2.47 -5.20
N GLN A 106 -31.21 -3.60 -5.43
CA GLN A 106 -32.21 -4.18 -4.52
C GLN A 106 -31.61 -4.54 -3.15
N GLU A 107 -30.34 -4.90 -3.10
CA GLU A 107 -29.63 -5.25 -1.87
C GLU A 107 -29.05 -4.04 -1.15
N PHE A 108 -28.97 -2.88 -1.83
CA PHE A 108 -28.16 -1.75 -1.39
C PHE A 108 -28.59 -1.18 -0.04
N THR A 109 -29.89 -0.85 0.11
CA THR A 109 -30.47 -0.27 1.35
C THR A 109 -30.18 -1.12 2.57
N GLN A 110 -30.43 -2.42 2.47
CA GLN A 110 -30.18 -3.35 3.57
C GLN A 110 -28.69 -3.44 3.89
N ALA A 111 -27.84 -3.59 2.86
CA ALA A 111 -26.39 -3.70 3.02
C ALA A 111 -25.78 -2.43 3.62
N PHE A 112 -26.25 -1.25 3.19
CA PHE A 112 -25.77 0.05 3.70
C PHE A 112 -26.10 0.23 5.19
N THR A 113 -27.36 -0.05 5.57
CA THR A 113 -27.80 0.03 6.96
C THR A 113 -27.02 -0.92 7.86
N MET A 114 -26.80 -2.16 7.40
CA MET A 114 -26.02 -3.15 8.15
C MET A 114 -24.54 -2.75 8.28
N ALA A 115 -23.92 -2.26 7.20
CA ALA A 115 -22.52 -1.82 7.22
C ALA A 115 -22.31 -0.67 8.22
N ARG A 116 -23.21 0.30 8.26
CA ARG A 116 -23.15 1.42 9.23
C ARG A 116 -23.25 0.94 10.66
N ARG A 117 -24.19 0.04 10.96
CA ARG A 117 -24.36 -0.53 12.31
C ARG A 117 -23.16 -1.35 12.75
N GLU A 118 -22.58 -2.15 11.84
CA GLU A 118 -21.37 -2.91 12.11
C GLU A 118 -20.18 -1.99 12.38
N ALA A 119 -20.03 -0.92 11.57
CA ALA A 119 -19.00 0.09 11.78
C ALA A 119 -19.13 0.80 13.12
N GLU A 120 -20.35 1.22 13.50
CA GLU A 120 -20.64 1.85 14.78
C GLU A 120 -20.35 0.91 15.96
N THR A 121 -20.75 -0.35 15.86
CA THR A 121 -20.52 -1.34 16.92
C THR A 121 -19.05 -1.70 17.08
N ALA A 122 -18.32 -1.84 15.96
CA ALA A 122 -16.93 -2.30 15.98
C ALA A 122 -15.93 -1.16 16.25
N PHE A 123 -16.23 0.06 15.81
CA PHE A 123 -15.28 1.17 15.79
C PHE A 123 -15.79 2.45 16.47
N GLY A 124 -17.03 2.44 16.98
CA GLY A 124 -17.67 3.59 17.64
C GLY A 124 -18.13 4.71 16.68
N VAL A 125 -17.94 4.53 15.37
CA VAL A 125 -18.32 5.51 14.33
C VAL A 125 -18.93 4.76 13.15
N GLY A 126 -20.20 5.08 12.84
CA GLY A 126 -20.96 4.45 11.75
C GLY A 126 -20.69 5.07 10.36
N GLU A 127 -19.52 5.66 10.14
CA GLU A 127 -19.16 6.24 8.85
C GLU A 127 -18.68 5.17 7.87
N VAL A 128 -19.23 5.23 6.66
CA VAL A 128 -18.86 4.33 5.57
C VAL A 128 -18.59 5.11 4.28
N TYR A 129 -17.80 4.53 3.41
CA TYR A 129 -17.55 5.02 2.05
C TYR A 129 -17.74 3.90 1.04
N LEU A 130 -17.89 4.24 -0.23
CA LEU A 130 -18.10 3.29 -1.32
C LEU A 130 -16.87 3.22 -2.22
N GLU A 131 -16.62 2.00 -2.72
CA GLU A 131 -15.66 1.76 -3.80
C GLU A 131 -16.23 0.75 -4.80
N LYS A 132 -15.78 0.85 -6.06
CA LYS A 132 -16.01 -0.20 -7.05
C LYS A 132 -15.45 -1.52 -6.54
N PHE A 133 -16.23 -2.57 -6.56
CA PHE A 133 -15.74 -3.90 -6.27
C PHE A 133 -15.10 -4.51 -7.53
N ILE A 134 -13.89 -5.00 -7.39
CA ILE A 134 -13.20 -5.72 -8.47
C ILE A 134 -13.33 -7.22 -8.18
N GLU A 135 -13.94 -7.92 -9.13
CA GLU A 135 -14.14 -9.36 -9.03
C GLU A 135 -12.85 -10.11 -9.39
N GLU A 136 -12.44 -11.02 -8.52
CA GLU A 136 -11.26 -11.87 -8.69
C GLU A 136 -9.99 -11.07 -9.08
N PRO A 137 -9.66 -9.99 -8.36
CA PRO A 137 -8.48 -9.20 -8.69
C PRO A 137 -7.22 -9.99 -8.39
N ARG A 138 -6.15 -9.72 -9.15
CA ARG A 138 -4.81 -10.13 -8.74
C ARG A 138 -4.20 -9.07 -7.83
N HIS A 139 -3.50 -9.54 -6.81
CA HIS A 139 -2.76 -8.68 -5.89
C HIS A 139 -1.32 -8.55 -6.40
N ILE A 140 -0.98 -7.39 -6.89
CA ILE A 140 0.34 -7.06 -7.43
C ILE A 140 0.97 -5.99 -6.57
N GLU A 141 2.21 -6.19 -6.20
CA GLU A 141 2.95 -5.23 -5.39
C GLU A 141 4.33 -4.93 -5.98
N PHE A 142 4.75 -3.67 -5.91
CA PHE A 142 6.05 -3.22 -6.40
C PHE A 142 6.97 -2.87 -5.25
N GLN A 143 8.13 -3.52 -5.19
CA GLN A 143 9.19 -3.18 -4.24
C GLN A 143 9.89 -1.91 -4.68
N VAL A 144 10.01 -0.94 -3.78
CA VAL A 144 10.72 0.33 -4.00
C VAL A 144 11.95 0.40 -3.09
N LEU A 145 12.99 1.01 -3.61
CA LEU A 145 14.12 1.54 -2.84
C LEU A 145 14.35 2.99 -3.24
N ALA A 146 14.54 3.86 -2.25
CA ALA A 146 14.83 5.27 -2.49
C ALA A 146 15.85 5.77 -1.48
N ASP A 147 16.83 6.57 -1.93
CA ASP A 147 17.77 7.23 -1.04
C ASP A 147 17.31 8.65 -0.65
N GLN A 148 18.00 9.25 0.30
CA GLN A 148 17.70 10.60 0.76
C GLN A 148 18.07 11.71 -0.25
N TYR A 149 18.73 11.35 -1.37
CA TYR A 149 19.16 12.27 -2.42
C TYR A 149 18.22 12.30 -3.62
N GLY A 150 17.12 11.54 -3.56
CA GLY A 150 16.07 11.50 -4.57
C GLY A 150 16.25 10.42 -5.65
N ALA A 151 17.28 9.58 -5.57
CA ALA A 151 17.37 8.40 -6.40
C ALA A 151 16.31 7.40 -5.92
N THR A 152 15.46 6.96 -6.83
CA THR A 152 14.33 6.06 -6.55
C THR A 152 14.21 5.05 -7.67
N VAL A 153 14.13 3.78 -7.30
CA VAL A 153 13.99 2.65 -8.24
C VAL A 153 12.91 1.68 -7.76
N HIS A 154 12.34 0.92 -8.67
CA HIS A 154 11.56 -0.27 -8.34
C HIS A 154 12.36 -1.54 -8.65
N LEU A 155 12.21 -2.57 -7.84
CA LEU A 155 12.87 -3.86 -7.99
C LEU A 155 11.97 -4.92 -8.67
N GLY A 156 11.00 -4.48 -9.45
CA GLY A 156 10.00 -5.34 -10.05
C GLY A 156 8.80 -5.57 -9.13
N GLU A 157 7.89 -6.40 -9.63
CA GLU A 157 6.68 -6.77 -8.91
C GLU A 157 6.77 -8.16 -8.29
N ARG A 158 5.97 -8.36 -7.23
CA ARG A 158 5.55 -9.66 -6.73
C ARG A 158 4.06 -9.82 -6.97
N GLU A 159 3.61 -11.02 -7.24
CA GLU A 159 2.21 -11.40 -7.24
C GLU A 159 1.89 -12.16 -5.97
N CYS A 160 0.89 -11.69 -5.22
CA CYS A 160 0.49 -12.20 -3.92
C CYS A 160 -1.01 -12.56 -3.90
N SER A 161 -1.54 -13.05 -5.03
CA SER A 161 -2.98 -13.33 -5.19
C SER A 161 -3.45 -14.54 -4.40
N ILE A 162 -2.55 -15.50 -4.09
CA ILE A 162 -2.90 -16.70 -3.32
C ILE A 162 -2.89 -16.36 -1.84
N GLN A 163 -4.09 -16.17 -1.31
CA GLN A 163 -4.30 -15.69 0.06
C GLN A 163 -5.33 -16.53 0.80
N ARG A 164 -5.23 -16.56 2.12
CA ARG A 164 -6.25 -17.10 3.01
C ARG A 164 -6.66 -16.05 4.04
N ARG A 165 -7.92 -15.63 4.03
CA ARG A 165 -8.45 -14.57 4.92
C ARG A 165 -7.62 -13.28 4.85
N HIS A 166 -7.25 -12.87 3.65
CA HIS A 166 -6.39 -11.71 3.36
C HIS A 166 -4.93 -11.82 3.87
N GLN A 167 -4.46 -13.02 4.16
CA GLN A 167 -3.06 -13.30 4.45
C GLN A 167 -2.41 -13.95 3.24
N LYS A 168 -1.32 -13.38 2.76
CA LYS A 168 -0.50 -13.90 1.67
C LYS A 168 0.05 -15.28 2.06
N LEU A 169 -0.02 -16.26 1.17
CA LEU A 169 0.46 -17.62 1.40
C LEU A 169 1.53 -18.05 0.40
N ILE A 170 1.41 -17.59 -0.84
CA ILE A 170 2.38 -17.86 -1.91
C ILE A 170 2.58 -16.55 -2.65
N GLU A 171 3.83 -16.19 -2.80
CA GLU A 171 4.28 -15.02 -3.54
C GLU A 171 5.23 -15.47 -4.66
N GLU A 172 5.03 -14.90 -5.85
CA GLU A 172 5.85 -15.19 -7.01
C GLU A 172 6.34 -13.92 -7.70
N SER A 173 7.49 -14.00 -8.34
CA SER A 173 8.06 -12.93 -9.15
C SER A 173 8.86 -13.55 -10.30
N PRO A 174 8.73 -13.03 -11.54
CA PRO A 174 7.75 -12.02 -11.96
C PRO A 174 6.30 -12.56 -12.01
N SER A 175 5.31 -11.68 -11.96
CA SER A 175 3.90 -12.06 -12.14
C SER A 175 3.62 -12.56 -13.54
N VAL A 176 2.91 -13.67 -13.64
CA VAL A 176 2.44 -14.23 -14.92
C VAL A 176 1.36 -13.36 -15.60
N ALA A 177 0.72 -12.47 -14.84
CA ALA A 177 -0.30 -11.56 -15.35
C ALA A 177 0.26 -10.23 -15.86
N ILE A 178 1.53 -9.94 -15.57
CA ILE A 178 2.16 -8.66 -15.89
C ILE A 178 3.05 -8.79 -17.13
N THR A 179 2.62 -8.19 -18.24
CA THR A 179 3.46 -8.11 -19.46
C THR A 179 4.64 -7.15 -19.25
N PRO A 180 5.75 -7.28 -19.99
CA PRO A 180 6.88 -6.33 -19.90
C PRO A 180 6.48 -4.87 -20.10
N ARG A 181 5.51 -4.61 -20.98
CA ARG A 181 4.96 -3.26 -21.21
C ARG A 181 4.20 -2.74 -19.98
N LEU A 182 3.38 -3.58 -19.35
CA LEU A 182 2.62 -3.20 -18.16
C LEU A 182 3.57 -3.00 -16.96
N ARG A 183 4.56 -3.88 -16.77
CA ARG A 183 5.62 -3.74 -15.75
C ARG A 183 6.33 -2.40 -15.86
N LYS A 184 6.76 -2.02 -17.07
CA LYS A 184 7.40 -0.73 -17.30
C LYS A 184 6.48 0.45 -16.96
N LYS A 185 5.19 0.35 -17.32
CA LYS A 185 4.19 1.40 -17.04
C LYS A 185 3.92 1.53 -15.55
N MET A 186 3.65 0.42 -14.86
CA MET A 186 3.37 0.42 -13.42
C MET A 186 4.61 0.83 -12.62
N GLY A 187 5.78 0.28 -12.96
CA GLY A 187 7.04 0.63 -12.31
C GLY A 187 7.36 2.13 -12.38
N LYS A 188 7.15 2.76 -13.56
CA LYS A 188 7.30 4.20 -13.68
C LYS A 188 6.34 4.96 -12.75
N ILE A 189 5.06 4.58 -12.71
CA ILE A 189 4.07 5.22 -11.85
C ILE A 189 4.44 5.06 -10.37
N VAL A 190 4.93 3.89 -9.96
CA VAL A 190 5.37 3.64 -8.59
C VAL A 190 6.56 4.52 -8.20
N VAL A 191 7.56 4.64 -9.08
CA VAL A 191 8.71 5.52 -8.86
C VAL A 191 8.27 6.99 -8.77
N ASP A 192 7.41 7.44 -9.67
CA ASP A 192 6.89 8.81 -9.66
C ASP A 192 6.06 9.09 -8.38
N ALA A 193 5.25 8.11 -7.94
CA ALA A 193 4.47 8.18 -6.72
C ALA A 193 5.35 8.24 -5.46
N ALA A 194 6.38 7.40 -5.38
CA ALA A 194 7.33 7.42 -4.27
C ALA A 194 8.05 8.76 -4.16
N LYS A 195 8.49 9.31 -5.30
CA LYS A 195 9.10 10.66 -5.35
C LYS A 195 8.13 11.76 -4.91
N ALA A 196 6.86 11.68 -5.33
CA ALA A 196 5.84 12.68 -4.99
C ALA A 196 5.56 12.79 -3.48
N VAL A 197 5.80 11.72 -2.73
CA VAL A 197 5.67 11.70 -1.26
C VAL A 197 7.02 11.76 -0.54
N SER A 198 8.11 12.04 -1.25
CA SER A 198 9.49 12.07 -0.71
C SER A 198 9.85 10.78 0.03
N TYR A 199 9.46 9.63 -0.56
CA TYR A 199 9.74 8.33 0.03
C TYR A 199 11.25 8.09 0.13
N CYS A 200 11.70 7.55 1.26
CA CYS A 200 13.08 7.13 1.48
C CYS A 200 13.10 5.73 2.10
N ASN A 201 14.15 4.96 1.84
CA ASN A 201 14.35 3.58 2.28
C ASN A 201 13.49 2.57 1.49
N ALA A 202 13.31 1.35 2.01
CA ALA A 202 12.54 0.29 1.37
C ALA A 202 11.05 0.42 1.67
N GLY A 203 10.22 0.13 0.68
CA GLY A 203 8.78 0.06 0.84
C GLY A 203 8.12 -0.65 -0.32
N THR A 204 6.83 -0.89 -0.20
CA THR A 204 6.07 -1.63 -1.20
C THR A 204 4.76 -0.90 -1.51
N PHE A 205 4.46 -0.75 -2.79
CA PHE A 205 3.20 -0.18 -3.28
C PHE A 205 2.34 -1.30 -3.83
N GLU A 206 1.17 -1.50 -3.26
CA GLU A 206 0.26 -2.59 -3.56
C GLU A 206 -0.87 -2.14 -4.48
N PHE A 207 -1.25 -3.00 -5.42
CA PHE A 207 -2.26 -2.76 -6.44
C PHE A 207 -3.20 -3.94 -6.59
N LEU A 208 -4.45 -3.66 -6.93
CA LEU A 208 -5.36 -4.63 -7.50
C LEU A 208 -5.30 -4.52 -9.02
N LEU A 209 -5.08 -5.66 -9.69
CA LEU A 209 -5.09 -5.78 -11.14
C LEU A 209 -6.34 -6.56 -11.55
N ASP A 210 -7.16 -5.97 -12.43
CA ASP A 210 -8.35 -6.63 -12.95
C ASP A 210 -8.06 -7.50 -14.19
N LYS A 211 -9.09 -8.21 -14.66
CA LYS A 211 -8.99 -9.13 -15.82
C LYS A 211 -8.69 -8.39 -17.14
N GLU A 212 -9.00 -7.10 -17.21
CA GLU A 212 -8.76 -6.24 -18.39
C GLU A 212 -7.37 -5.58 -18.35
N GLY A 213 -6.56 -5.86 -17.31
CA GLY A 213 -5.22 -5.29 -17.15
C GLY A 213 -5.24 -3.85 -16.63
N ARG A 214 -6.35 -3.38 -16.06
CA ARG A 214 -6.43 -2.11 -15.33
C ARG A 214 -5.96 -2.36 -13.90
N TYR A 215 -5.19 -1.44 -13.34
CA TYR A 215 -4.66 -1.58 -11.99
C TYR A 215 -5.00 -0.36 -11.14
N TYR A 216 -5.17 -0.59 -9.86
CA TYR A 216 -5.63 0.41 -8.91
C TYR A 216 -4.84 0.30 -7.63
N PHE A 217 -4.33 1.43 -7.14
CA PHE A 217 -3.61 1.49 -5.87
C PHE A 217 -4.49 1.03 -4.71
N LEU A 218 -3.95 0.13 -3.91
CA LEU A 218 -4.58 -0.40 -2.71
C LEU A 218 -4.03 0.28 -1.47
N GLU A 219 -2.73 0.09 -1.22
CA GLU A 219 -2.02 0.67 -0.08
C GLU A 219 -0.51 0.69 -0.32
N ALA A 220 0.25 1.34 0.57
CA ALA A 220 1.69 1.23 0.60
C ALA A 220 2.13 0.79 2.00
N ASN A 221 3.06 -0.15 2.03
CA ASN A 221 3.71 -0.59 3.25
C ASN A 221 5.03 0.14 3.39
N THR A 222 5.15 0.94 4.45
CA THR A 222 6.30 1.81 4.71
C THR A 222 7.42 1.09 5.48
N ARG A 223 7.68 -0.14 5.11
CA ARG A 223 8.59 -1.08 5.78
C ARG A 223 9.04 -2.19 4.83
N LEU A 224 9.97 -2.99 5.30
CA LEU A 224 10.26 -4.28 4.70
C LEU A 224 9.03 -5.21 4.83
N GLN A 225 8.79 -6.05 3.84
CA GLN A 225 7.74 -7.08 3.90
C GLN A 225 8.33 -8.47 4.15
N VAL A 226 7.51 -9.40 4.65
CA VAL A 226 7.91 -10.80 4.87
C VAL A 226 8.40 -11.44 3.58
N GLU A 227 7.73 -11.13 2.47
CA GLU A 227 7.95 -11.66 1.12
C GLU A 227 9.08 -10.98 0.33
N HIS A 228 9.89 -10.10 0.95
CA HIS A 228 11.05 -9.48 0.29
C HIS A 228 12.05 -10.49 -0.30
N PRO A 229 12.25 -11.71 0.27
CA PRO A 229 13.21 -12.66 -0.29
C PRO A 229 12.88 -13.09 -1.72
N VAL A 230 11.60 -13.07 -2.12
CA VAL A 230 11.20 -13.36 -3.51
C VAL A 230 11.84 -12.35 -4.46
N THR A 231 11.82 -11.07 -4.12
CA THR A 231 12.48 -10.03 -4.92
C THR A 231 14.01 -10.16 -4.89
N GLU A 232 14.59 -10.49 -3.73
CA GLU A 232 16.04 -10.67 -3.60
C GLU A 232 16.54 -11.82 -4.49
N MET A 233 15.80 -12.93 -4.54
CA MET A 233 16.16 -14.10 -5.36
C MET A 233 16.15 -13.80 -6.86
N VAL A 234 15.22 -12.99 -7.35
CA VAL A 234 15.12 -12.68 -8.79
C VAL A 234 15.98 -11.49 -9.21
N THR A 235 16.40 -10.64 -8.28
CA THR A 235 17.21 -9.44 -8.59
C THR A 235 18.67 -9.55 -8.15
N GLY A 236 18.98 -10.47 -7.26
CA GLY A 236 20.31 -10.58 -6.64
C GLY A 236 20.66 -9.45 -5.68
N LEU A 237 19.70 -8.60 -5.30
CA LEU A 237 19.89 -7.47 -4.41
C LEU A 237 19.46 -7.83 -2.98
N ASP A 238 20.34 -7.62 -2.00
CA ASP A 238 20.03 -7.72 -0.57
C ASP A 238 19.35 -6.43 -0.10
N ILE A 239 18.02 -6.48 0.07
CA ILE A 239 17.19 -5.32 0.40
C ILE A 239 17.50 -4.81 1.81
N VAL A 240 17.71 -5.71 2.77
CA VAL A 240 18.01 -5.34 4.16
C VAL A 240 19.35 -4.60 4.24
N LYS A 241 20.35 -5.08 3.51
CA LYS A 241 21.63 -4.40 3.39
C LYS A 241 21.49 -3.01 2.75
N GLN A 242 20.68 -2.88 1.72
CA GLN A 242 20.40 -1.57 1.12
C GLN A 242 19.68 -0.63 2.10
N GLN A 243 18.73 -1.13 2.88
CA GLN A 243 18.08 -0.33 3.91
C GLN A 243 19.07 0.27 4.91
N ILE A 244 20.03 -0.53 5.38
CA ILE A 244 21.07 -0.09 6.31
C ILE A 244 21.97 0.95 5.64
N ARG A 245 22.41 0.71 4.39
CA ARG A 245 23.27 1.64 3.64
C ARG A 245 22.59 2.98 3.40
N ILE A 246 21.34 2.96 2.99
CA ILE A 246 20.55 4.19 2.82
C ILE A 246 20.42 4.95 4.15
N ALA A 247 20.16 4.23 5.24
CA ALA A 247 20.01 4.83 6.56
C ALA A 247 21.30 5.51 7.07
N VAL A 248 22.48 4.99 6.75
CA VAL A 248 23.76 5.65 7.11
C VAL A 248 24.15 6.78 6.15
N GLY A 249 23.36 7.01 5.10
CA GLY A 249 23.55 8.13 4.19
C GLY A 249 24.25 7.78 2.87
N ASP A 250 24.36 6.50 2.54
CA ASP A 250 24.88 6.09 1.24
C ASP A 250 23.88 6.42 0.12
N HIS A 251 24.41 6.73 -1.07
CA HIS A 251 23.63 6.73 -2.29
C HIS A 251 23.25 5.30 -2.69
N LEU A 252 22.13 5.12 -3.40
CA LEU A 252 21.71 3.81 -3.91
C LEU A 252 22.81 3.08 -4.70
N GLY A 253 23.66 3.81 -5.43
CA GLY A 253 24.80 3.28 -6.15
C GLY A 253 24.47 2.53 -7.45
N PHE A 254 23.18 2.39 -7.80
CA PHE A 254 22.68 1.78 -9.04
C PHE A 254 21.43 2.50 -9.55
N LYS A 255 21.13 2.31 -10.82
CA LYS A 255 19.99 2.94 -11.52
C LYS A 255 18.95 1.89 -11.88
N GLN A 256 17.77 2.35 -12.29
CA GLN A 256 16.69 1.45 -12.76
C GLN A 256 17.13 0.53 -13.91
N SER A 257 18.02 1.00 -14.79
CA SER A 257 18.55 0.21 -15.91
C SER A 257 19.45 -0.95 -15.50
N ASP A 258 19.98 -0.90 -14.30
CA ASP A 258 20.94 -1.90 -13.80
C ASP A 258 20.22 -3.08 -13.12
N ILE A 259 18.92 -2.92 -12.85
CA ILE A 259 18.09 -3.94 -12.22
C ILE A 259 17.60 -4.90 -13.30
N GLN A 260 18.02 -6.15 -13.19
CA GLN A 260 17.59 -7.24 -14.03
C GLN A 260 16.85 -8.28 -13.19
N MET A 261 15.71 -8.73 -13.68
CA MET A 261 14.97 -9.84 -13.08
C MET A 261 15.31 -11.11 -13.86
N GLN A 262 15.76 -12.13 -13.15
CA GLN A 262 16.14 -13.44 -13.70
C GLN A 262 14.99 -14.43 -13.57
#